data_66066216c0e4f75a869efa908bbc0aa1
#
_entry.id   66066216c0e4f75a869efa908bbc0aa1
#
_cell.length_a   1.000
_cell.length_b   1.000
_cell.length_c   1.000
_cell.angle_alpha   90.00
_cell.angle_beta   90.00
_cell.angle_gamma   90.00
#
_symmetry.space_group_name_H-M   'P 1'
#
loop_
_entity.id
_entity.type
_entity.pdbx_description
1 polymer ?
#
loop_
_entity_poly.entity_id
_entity_poly.type
_entity_poly.pdbx_seq_one_letter_code
_entity_poly.pdbx_strand_id
1 'polypeptide(L)'
;MTQDFWKTLLFILLIVLVFNVTYNFLAQQGAGMAQISYSRFRTEMAADNIKNIRIKGTIITGNFRIKTKVSEQIQGKETVREVTAFNTVMPAAADQTLIAELMAKKVEVTAISAEASFLANALIYVAPWLILIGIWWMGTRTMRNQGPGGMLGSFARSGARTYTAGEKVAVTFDDVAGMENSKLELKEIIDYLRNPGQFQRIGGKVPKGVLLVGPPGTGKTLLARAVAGEAGVAFFSISASQFIEMFVGVGASRVRDLFTNAKKAAPSIIFIDELDAVGRSRGAGFGGGHDEREQTLNQLLSEMDGFDRHEEVVVLAATNRPDVLDPALLRPGRFDRHVVIERPDWRDREKILQVHVRRIALDKGIDLAVIARGTPGMTGADLENLVNEAAILASRENAASVTGEHLEKAKDKILMGGERKMFISPEEKRITAYHEAGHTLVAKLLPGTDPIHKVTIIPHGMALGVTQQLPEDDRYHYPQSYLEKRLVVAMGGRVAERLVFSEVSTGAQSDLKMVTELAEKMVCQWGMSEKVGPMTFSRGQEHPFLGMKLAEEKTFSEAMAWRIDQEIAAFIRRAEQQAEEILSANRTRLDLLADALQEEETLDGERVDEIIG
;
A
#
# COMPACT_ATOMS: atom_id res chain seq x y z
N MET A 1 20.65 14.00 -3.17
CA MET A 1 21.97 13.75 -3.79
C MET A 1 22.71 15.08 -3.74
N THR A 2 23.74 15.14 -2.92
CA THR A 2 24.45 16.38 -2.58
C THR A 2 25.35 16.83 -3.74
N GLN A 3 25.56 18.14 -3.87
CA GLN A 3 26.42 18.79 -4.89
C GLN A 3 27.84 18.18 -4.94
N ASP A 4 28.31 17.62 -3.83
CA ASP A 4 29.63 16.99 -3.72
C ASP A 4 29.70 15.59 -4.35
N PHE A 5 28.60 14.85 -4.43
CA PHE A 5 28.53 13.58 -5.15
C PHE A 5 28.76 13.80 -6.65
N TRP A 6 28.17 14.82 -7.24
CA TRP A 6 28.35 15.15 -8.64
C TRP A 6 29.77 15.64 -8.96
N LYS A 7 30.40 16.38 -8.04
CA LYS A 7 31.79 16.80 -8.19
C LYS A 7 32.76 15.60 -8.15
N THR A 8 32.51 14.64 -7.27
CA THR A 8 33.33 13.43 -7.15
C THR A 8 33.15 12.52 -8.39
N LEU A 9 31.91 12.36 -8.85
CA LEU A 9 31.61 11.61 -10.07
C LEU A 9 32.24 12.24 -11.31
N LEU A 10 32.16 13.57 -11.45
CA LEU A 10 32.79 14.32 -12.54
C LEU A 10 34.32 14.19 -12.50
N PHE A 11 34.93 14.21 -11.32
CA PHE A 11 36.36 14.04 -11.16
C PHE A 11 36.84 12.63 -11.56
N ILE A 12 36.10 11.58 -11.18
CA ILE A 12 36.39 10.19 -11.59
C ILE A 12 36.22 10.04 -13.10
N LEU A 13 35.17 10.60 -13.68
CA LEU A 13 34.91 10.59 -15.14
C LEU A 13 36.04 11.31 -15.91
N LEU A 14 36.54 12.43 -15.36
CA LEU A 14 37.66 13.17 -15.94
C LEU A 14 38.96 12.33 -15.94
N ILE A 15 39.25 11.63 -14.83
CA ILE A 15 40.44 10.75 -14.73
C ILE A 15 40.33 9.60 -15.73
N VAL A 16 39.18 8.95 -15.85
CA VAL A 16 38.94 7.87 -16.81
C VAL A 16 39.05 8.38 -18.25
N LEU A 17 38.55 9.57 -18.53
CA LEU A 17 38.66 10.22 -19.83
C LEU A 17 40.11 10.52 -20.20
N VAL A 18 40.87 11.12 -19.27
CA VAL A 18 42.30 11.45 -19.48
C VAL A 18 43.11 10.16 -19.70
N PHE A 19 42.83 9.11 -18.92
CA PHE A 19 43.49 7.80 -19.09
C PHE A 19 43.15 7.18 -20.45
N ASN A 20 41.91 7.22 -20.88
CA ASN A 20 41.48 6.68 -22.17
C ASN A 20 42.07 7.48 -23.35
N VAL A 21 42.12 8.80 -23.25
CA VAL A 21 42.73 9.66 -24.27
C VAL A 21 44.26 9.42 -24.37
N THR A 22 44.95 9.34 -23.22
CA THR A 22 46.39 9.07 -23.22
C THR A 22 46.73 7.64 -23.70
N TYR A 23 45.92 6.66 -23.34
CA TYR A 23 46.08 5.26 -23.82
C TYR A 23 45.87 5.18 -25.33
N ASN A 24 44.81 5.79 -25.87
CA ASN A 24 44.56 5.84 -27.31
C ASN A 24 45.63 6.61 -28.09
N PHE A 25 46.14 7.73 -27.53
CA PHE A 25 47.21 8.50 -28.14
C PHE A 25 48.52 7.71 -28.22
N LEU A 26 48.90 6.99 -27.17
CA LEU A 26 50.08 6.07 -27.17
C LEU A 26 49.90 4.86 -28.11
N ALA A 27 48.70 4.32 -28.21
CA ALA A 27 48.40 3.19 -29.09
C ALA A 27 48.39 3.63 -30.58
N GLN A 28 48.04 4.87 -30.91
CA GLN A 28 48.01 5.39 -32.28
C GLN A 28 49.41 5.70 -32.88
N GLN A 29 50.46 5.80 -32.08
CA GLN A 29 51.81 6.04 -32.63
C GLN A 29 52.36 4.87 -33.49
N GLY A 30 51.66 3.75 -33.60
CA GLY A 30 52.01 2.60 -34.48
C GLY A 30 51.22 2.53 -35.80
N ALA A 31 50.33 3.46 -36.10
CA ALA A 31 49.31 3.31 -37.17
C ALA A 31 49.75 3.65 -38.59
N GLY A 32 51.04 3.80 -38.86
CA GLY A 32 51.56 4.09 -40.21
C GLY A 32 52.33 2.98 -40.92
N MET A 33 52.58 1.83 -40.23
CA MET A 33 53.41 0.75 -40.78
C MET A 33 52.54 -0.46 -41.08
N ALA A 34 52.67 -1.00 -42.32
CA ALA A 34 51.95 -2.21 -42.70
C ALA A 34 52.62 -3.46 -42.09
N GLN A 35 51.81 -4.35 -41.55
CA GLN A 35 52.31 -5.64 -41.06
C GLN A 35 52.48 -6.60 -42.22
N ILE A 36 53.73 -7.07 -42.46
CA ILE A 36 54.03 -8.04 -43.50
C ILE A 36 54.52 -9.34 -42.90
N SER A 37 54.30 -10.47 -43.60
CA SER A 37 54.88 -11.75 -43.21
C SER A 37 56.41 -11.74 -43.34
N TYR A 38 57.07 -12.52 -42.50
CA TYR A 38 58.53 -12.65 -42.57
C TYR A 38 58.99 -13.15 -43.95
N SER A 39 58.24 -14.05 -44.59
CA SER A 39 58.51 -14.54 -45.94
C SER A 39 58.43 -13.39 -46.96
N ARG A 40 57.47 -12.49 -46.86
CA ARG A 40 57.36 -11.30 -47.74
C ARG A 40 58.51 -10.34 -47.50
N PHE A 41 58.93 -10.13 -46.25
CA PHE A 41 60.13 -9.36 -45.92
C PHE A 41 61.38 -9.92 -46.62
N ARG A 42 61.60 -11.23 -46.58
CA ARG A 42 62.70 -11.91 -47.24
C ARG A 42 62.66 -11.74 -48.77
N THR A 43 61.48 -11.78 -49.39
CA THR A 43 61.30 -11.56 -50.82
C THR A 43 61.66 -10.12 -51.22
N GLU A 44 61.18 -9.12 -50.46
CA GLU A 44 61.50 -7.70 -50.74
C GLU A 44 62.97 -7.38 -50.46
N MET A 45 63.58 -8.06 -49.50
CA MET A 45 65.03 -8.00 -49.24
C MET A 45 65.83 -8.62 -50.39
N ALA A 46 65.40 -9.75 -50.92
CA ALA A 46 66.04 -10.34 -52.11
C ALA A 46 65.96 -9.43 -53.32
N ALA A 47 64.86 -8.71 -53.49
CA ALA A 47 64.62 -7.73 -54.56
C ALA A 47 65.29 -6.34 -54.35
N ASP A 48 66.15 -6.18 -53.34
CA ASP A 48 66.88 -4.95 -52.98
C ASP A 48 65.98 -3.75 -52.66
N ASN A 49 64.72 -4.01 -52.28
CA ASN A 49 63.74 -2.97 -52.05
C ASN A 49 63.69 -2.44 -50.59
N ILE A 50 64.64 -2.88 -49.74
CA ILE A 50 64.70 -2.40 -48.36
C ILE A 50 65.76 -1.29 -48.25
N LYS A 51 65.33 -0.15 -47.65
CA LYS A 51 66.19 1.03 -47.48
C LYS A 51 66.95 0.98 -46.16
N ASN A 52 66.24 0.78 -45.05
CA ASN A 52 66.78 0.66 -43.71
C ASN A 52 65.88 -0.22 -42.84
N ILE A 53 66.45 -0.80 -41.83
CA ILE A 53 65.74 -1.60 -40.85
C ILE A 53 66.15 -1.22 -39.41
N ARG A 54 65.20 -1.40 -38.49
CA ARG A 54 65.39 -1.21 -37.07
C ARG A 54 64.91 -2.49 -36.35
N ILE A 55 65.76 -3.11 -35.62
CA ILE A 55 65.49 -4.35 -34.89
C ILE A 55 65.36 -4.03 -33.41
N LYS A 56 64.15 -4.37 -32.83
CA LYS A 56 63.89 -4.27 -31.41
C LYS A 56 63.39 -5.62 -30.88
N GLY A 57 64.25 -6.37 -30.27
CA GLY A 57 63.95 -7.76 -29.88
C GLY A 57 63.63 -8.63 -31.11
N THR A 58 62.45 -9.21 -31.18
CA THR A 58 61.96 -9.99 -32.33
C THR A 58 61.23 -9.20 -33.40
N ILE A 59 60.98 -7.89 -33.18
CA ILE A 59 60.27 -7.02 -34.12
C ILE A 59 61.29 -6.32 -35.04
N ILE A 60 61.07 -6.46 -36.32
CA ILE A 60 61.81 -5.76 -37.36
C ILE A 60 60.90 -4.71 -37.99
N THR A 61 61.25 -3.46 -37.87
CA THR A 61 60.59 -2.35 -38.57
C THR A 61 61.54 -1.79 -39.63
N GLY A 62 61.01 -1.37 -40.77
CA GLY A 62 61.84 -0.85 -41.82
C GLY A 62 61.07 -0.05 -42.87
N ASN A 63 61.86 0.56 -43.80
CA ASN A 63 61.29 1.31 -44.90
C ASN A 63 61.68 0.68 -46.23
N PHE A 64 60.77 0.65 -47.17
CA PHE A 64 61.01 0.27 -48.55
C PHE A 64 61.69 1.40 -49.32
N ARG A 65 62.46 1.07 -50.33
CA ARG A 65 63.05 2.06 -51.31
C ARG A 65 61.99 2.54 -52.28
N ILE A 66 61.12 1.61 -52.75
CA ILE A 66 60.02 1.90 -53.68
C ILE A 66 58.71 1.51 -52.97
N LYS A 67 57.68 2.33 -53.09
CA LYS A 67 56.35 2.00 -52.51
C LYS A 67 55.90 0.62 -52.98
N THR A 68 55.53 -0.20 -52.02
CA THR A 68 55.17 -1.63 -52.26
C THR A 68 53.69 -1.83 -51.92
N LYS A 69 52.97 -2.52 -52.81
CA LYS A 69 51.59 -2.92 -52.57
C LYS A 69 51.54 -4.08 -51.56
N VAL A 70 50.94 -3.85 -50.44
CA VAL A 70 50.74 -4.85 -49.39
C VAL A 70 49.27 -5.09 -49.22
N SER A 71 48.87 -6.37 -49.26
CA SER A 71 47.50 -6.79 -48.90
C SER A 71 47.41 -6.92 -47.39
N GLU A 72 46.54 -6.18 -46.78
CA GLU A 72 46.29 -6.24 -45.35
C GLU A 72 44.83 -6.62 -45.12
N GLN A 73 44.57 -7.59 -44.25
CA GLN A 73 43.23 -7.95 -43.85
C GLN A 73 42.78 -7.02 -42.70
N ILE A 74 41.99 -6.01 -43.02
CA ILE A 74 41.38 -5.14 -42.04
C ILE A 74 39.88 -5.48 -41.95
N GLN A 75 39.43 -5.93 -40.77
CA GLN A 75 38.03 -6.33 -40.49
C GLN A 75 37.45 -7.37 -41.48
N GLY A 76 38.27 -8.33 -41.96
CA GLY A 76 37.78 -9.40 -42.83
C GLY A 76 37.65 -9.04 -44.30
N LYS A 77 38.10 -7.83 -44.72
CA LYS A 77 38.20 -7.43 -46.13
C LYS A 77 39.66 -7.25 -46.49
N GLU A 78 40.09 -7.87 -47.60
CA GLU A 78 41.43 -7.71 -48.18
C GLU A 78 41.53 -6.35 -48.85
N THR A 79 42.35 -5.45 -48.29
CA THR A 79 42.61 -4.13 -48.85
C THR A 79 44.07 -4.02 -49.26
N VAL A 80 44.33 -3.64 -50.51
CA VAL A 80 45.66 -3.41 -51.00
C VAL A 80 46.04 -1.96 -50.81
N ARG A 81 47.09 -1.69 -50.00
CA ARG A 81 47.60 -0.33 -49.76
C ARG A 81 49.05 -0.24 -50.22
N GLU A 82 49.39 0.91 -50.79
CA GLU A 82 50.80 1.24 -51.07
C GLU A 82 51.43 1.84 -49.81
N VAL A 83 52.47 1.16 -49.32
CA VAL A 83 53.16 1.53 -48.08
C VAL A 83 54.64 1.75 -48.28
N THR A 84 55.19 2.66 -47.50
CA THR A 84 56.62 2.96 -47.48
C THR A 84 57.33 2.39 -46.26
N ALA A 85 56.56 2.04 -45.19
CA ALA A 85 57.12 1.48 -43.97
C ALA A 85 56.41 0.18 -43.63
N PHE A 86 57.11 -0.75 -43.07
CA PHE A 86 56.61 -2.07 -42.67
C PHE A 86 57.08 -2.48 -41.27
N ASN A 87 56.31 -3.38 -40.68
CA ASN A 87 56.76 -4.16 -39.53
C ASN A 87 56.61 -5.65 -39.83
N THR A 88 57.51 -6.46 -39.27
CA THR A 88 57.44 -7.93 -39.33
C THR A 88 58.07 -8.51 -38.06
N VAL A 89 57.71 -9.74 -37.74
CA VAL A 89 58.24 -10.44 -36.59
C VAL A 89 59.23 -11.51 -37.04
N MET A 90 60.42 -11.48 -36.50
CA MET A 90 61.46 -12.49 -36.77
C MET A 90 61.07 -13.81 -36.10
N PRO A 91 61.13 -14.96 -36.80
CA PRO A 91 60.90 -16.26 -36.18
C PRO A 91 61.87 -16.53 -35.02
N ALA A 92 61.38 -17.26 -33.99
CA ALA A 92 62.17 -17.54 -32.79
C ALA A 92 63.47 -18.39 -33.06
N ALA A 93 63.49 -19.15 -34.13
CA ALA A 93 64.71 -19.74 -34.62
C ALA A 93 65.55 -18.67 -35.34
N ALA A 94 66.52 -18.12 -34.65
CA ALA A 94 67.35 -17.02 -35.16
C ALA A 94 67.94 -17.33 -36.57
N ASP A 95 67.59 -16.50 -37.54
CA ASP A 95 68.18 -16.53 -38.87
C ASP A 95 69.54 -15.84 -38.79
N GLN A 96 70.54 -16.62 -38.48
CA GLN A 96 71.92 -16.14 -38.29
C GLN A 96 72.51 -15.51 -39.54
N THR A 97 71.93 -15.77 -40.73
CA THR A 97 72.43 -15.24 -41.99
C THR A 97 71.85 -13.88 -42.35
N LEU A 98 70.74 -13.49 -41.72
CA LEU A 98 69.96 -12.28 -42.01
C LEU A 98 70.82 -11.01 -41.93
N ILE A 99 71.56 -10.83 -40.87
CA ILE A 99 72.39 -9.63 -40.66
C ILE A 99 73.54 -9.56 -41.71
N ALA A 100 74.17 -10.70 -42.00
CA ALA A 100 75.23 -10.76 -43.00
C ALA A 100 74.69 -10.42 -44.41
N GLU A 101 73.50 -10.92 -44.78
CA GLU A 101 72.87 -10.64 -46.06
C GLU A 101 72.44 -9.17 -46.17
N LEU A 102 71.89 -8.54 -45.08
CA LEU A 102 71.51 -7.13 -45.06
C LEU A 102 72.75 -6.24 -45.19
N MET A 103 73.87 -6.57 -44.56
CA MET A 103 75.10 -5.79 -44.68
C MET A 103 75.72 -5.96 -46.10
N ALA A 104 75.66 -7.13 -46.69
CA ALA A 104 76.09 -7.34 -48.05
C ALA A 104 75.34 -6.50 -49.07
N LYS A 105 74.04 -6.22 -48.81
CA LYS A 105 73.15 -5.37 -49.61
C LYS A 105 73.18 -3.89 -49.25
N LYS A 106 74.09 -3.46 -48.39
CA LYS A 106 74.22 -2.07 -47.89
C LYS A 106 72.94 -1.48 -47.31
N VAL A 107 72.14 -2.31 -46.61
CA VAL A 107 70.98 -1.89 -45.87
C VAL A 107 71.47 -1.37 -44.52
N GLU A 108 71.01 -0.19 -44.12
CA GLU A 108 71.32 0.38 -42.80
C GLU A 108 70.56 -0.39 -41.70
N VAL A 109 71.28 -1.03 -40.78
CA VAL A 109 70.71 -1.82 -39.70
C VAL A 109 70.95 -1.12 -38.36
N THR A 110 69.88 -0.75 -37.69
CA THR A 110 69.91 -0.15 -36.31
C THR A 110 69.32 -1.14 -35.33
N ALA A 111 70.08 -1.56 -34.32
CA ALA A 111 69.58 -2.38 -33.23
C ALA A 111 69.29 -1.49 -32.01
N ILE A 112 68.10 -1.66 -31.39
CA ILE A 112 67.69 -0.97 -30.18
C ILE A 112 67.44 -1.99 -29.07
N SER A 113 67.97 -1.74 -27.88
CA SER A 113 67.66 -2.56 -26.70
C SER A 113 66.16 -2.66 -26.45
N ALA A 114 65.68 -3.88 -26.17
CA ALA A 114 64.28 -4.12 -25.87
C ALA A 114 63.90 -3.73 -24.42
N GLU A 115 64.86 -3.33 -23.60
CA GLU A 115 64.60 -2.98 -22.21
C GLU A 115 63.84 -1.64 -22.14
N ALA A 116 62.58 -1.72 -21.68
CA ALA A 116 61.82 -0.53 -21.31
C ALA A 116 62.45 0.08 -20.07
N SER A 117 62.54 1.43 -20.01
CA SER A 117 63.09 2.14 -18.86
C SER A 117 62.44 1.64 -17.58
N PHE A 118 63.26 1.26 -16.60
CA PHE A 118 62.81 0.82 -15.25
C PHE A 118 61.79 1.80 -14.64
N LEU A 119 61.99 3.09 -14.84
CA LEU A 119 61.08 4.14 -14.36
C LEU A 119 59.68 4.08 -15.05
N ALA A 120 59.63 3.77 -16.35
CA ALA A 120 58.34 3.68 -17.04
C ALA A 120 57.54 2.44 -16.58
N ASN A 121 58.21 1.32 -16.40
CA ASN A 121 57.58 0.10 -15.85
C ASN A 121 57.16 0.30 -14.39
N ALA A 122 57.99 0.89 -13.54
CA ALA A 122 57.66 1.20 -12.16
C ALA A 122 56.42 2.11 -12.07
N LEU A 123 56.31 3.10 -12.93
CA LEU A 123 55.16 4.00 -12.96
C LEU A 123 53.85 3.27 -13.34
N ILE A 124 53.91 2.39 -14.31
CA ILE A 124 52.78 1.58 -14.75
C ILE A 124 52.28 0.65 -13.65
N TYR A 125 53.18 0.03 -12.88
CA TYR A 125 52.80 -0.88 -11.80
C TYR A 125 52.42 -0.16 -10.48
N VAL A 126 52.98 0.98 -10.16
CA VAL A 126 52.78 1.70 -8.89
C VAL A 126 51.63 2.68 -8.98
N ALA A 127 51.36 3.32 -10.13
CA ALA A 127 50.29 4.31 -10.29
C ALA A 127 48.90 3.80 -9.88
N PRO A 128 48.46 2.57 -10.25
CA PRO A 128 47.15 2.05 -9.81
C PRO A 128 47.07 1.93 -8.29
N TRP A 129 48.11 1.55 -7.61
CA TRP A 129 48.15 1.45 -6.14
C TRP A 129 48.10 2.81 -5.46
N LEU A 130 48.78 3.79 -6.01
CA LEU A 130 48.69 5.16 -5.49
C LEU A 130 47.28 5.76 -5.65
N ILE A 131 46.60 5.44 -6.75
CA ILE A 131 45.21 5.83 -6.97
C ILE A 131 44.30 5.14 -5.95
N LEU A 132 44.44 3.83 -5.74
CA LEU A 132 43.65 3.09 -4.74
C LEU A 132 43.91 3.60 -3.31
N ILE A 133 45.14 3.90 -2.95
CA ILE A 133 45.49 4.49 -1.65
C ILE A 133 44.88 5.90 -1.51
N GLY A 134 44.91 6.69 -2.59
CA GLY A 134 44.28 8.00 -2.62
C GLY A 134 42.74 7.95 -2.44
N ILE A 135 42.09 7.01 -3.11
CA ILE A 135 40.65 6.76 -2.95
C ILE A 135 40.33 6.28 -1.53
N TRP A 136 41.12 5.36 -1.00
CA TRP A 136 40.99 4.88 0.38
C TRP A 136 41.21 6.00 1.40
N TRP A 137 42.25 6.82 1.24
CA TRP A 137 42.54 7.96 2.12
C TRP A 137 41.44 9.04 2.05
N MET A 138 40.92 9.31 0.85
CA MET A 138 39.81 10.26 0.66
C MET A 138 38.50 9.71 1.24
N GLY A 139 38.24 8.39 1.10
CA GLY A 139 37.12 7.70 1.74
C GLY A 139 37.19 7.75 3.27
N THR A 140 38.36 7.48 3.85
CA THR A 140 38.55 7.54 5.31
C THR A 140 38.46 8.96 5.87
N ARG A 141 38.87 9.98 5.10
CA ARG A 141 38.76 11.38 5.50
C ARG A 141 37.31 11.87 5.48
N THR A 142 36.49 11.43 4.54
CA THR A 142 35.04 11.68 4.49
C THR A 142 34.30 10.95 5.60
N MET A 143 34.71 9.74 5.95
CA MET A 143 34.18 8.98 7.09
C MET A 143 34.54 9.60 8.46
N ARG A 144 35.66 10.24 8.60
CA ARG A 144 36.10 10.89 9.87
C ARG A 144 35.40 12.20 10.18
N ASN A 145 34.85 12.88 9.15
CA ASN A 145 34.07 14.12 9.34
C ASN A 145 32.55 13.87 9.50
N GLN A 146 32.10 12.65 9.26
CA GLN A 146 30.77 12.18 9.63
C GLN A 146 30.99 11.31 10.88
N GLY A 147 30.54 11.77 12.06
CA GLY A 147 30.67 11.05 13.33
C GLY A 147 30.18 9.61 13.26
N PRO A 148 30.20 8.78 14.34
CA PRO A 148 29.96 7.34 14.34
C PRO A 148 28.55 6.91 13.88
N GLY A 149 28.07 7.46 12.77
CA GLY A 149 26.76 7.29 12.15
C GLY A 149 26.82 7.38 10.64
N GLY A 150 27.88 6.87 10.00
CA GLY A 150 28.02 6.83 8.55
C GLY A 150 26.80 6.26 7.84
N MET A 151 26.81 6.25 6.52
CA MET A 151 25.71 5.96 5.59
C MET A 151 24.73 4.84 6.03
N LEU A 152 25.17 3.85 6.80
CA LEU A 152 24.32 2.85 7.48
C LEU A 152 23.50 3.45 8.65
N GLY A 153 24.00 4.45 9.37
CA GLY A 153 23.29 5.09 10.48
C GLY A 153 22.13 5.99 10.03
N SER A 154 22.15 6.49 8.79
CA SER A 154 21.02 7.27 8.26
C SER A 154 19.81 6.40 7.91
N PHE A 155 20.02 5.14 7.55
CA PHE A 155 18.94 4.17 7.30
C PHE A 155 18.32 3.64 8.59
N ALA A 156 19.07 3.64 9.69
CA ALA A 156 18.61 3.17 11.00
C ALA A 156 17.86 4.23 11.82
N ARG A 157 17.86 5.51 11.39
CA ARG A 157 17.12 6.54 12.11
C ARG A 157 15.64 6.35 11.97
N SER A 158 14.94 6.41 13.10
CA SER A 158 13.48 6.40 13.16
C SER A 158 12.92 7.51 12.26
N GLY A 159 12.13 7.13 11.26
CA GLY A 159 11.36 8.07 10.42
C GLY A 159 10.13 8.63 11.13
N ALA A 160 10.02 8.46 12.46
CA ALA A 160 8.91 8.93 13.25
C ALA A 160 8.74 10.45 13.09
N ARG A 161 7.53 10.88 12.79
CA ARG A 161 7.18 12.30 12.86
C ARG A 161 7.18 12.71 14.32
N THR A 162 8.09 13.62 14.68
CA THR A 162 8.23 14.15 16.03
C THR A 162 7.51 15.48 16.12
N TYR A 163 6.52 15.55 16.99
CA TYR A 163 5.94 16.83 17.42
C TYR A 163 6.54 17.14 18.79
N THR A 164 7.57 17.97 18.84
CA THR A 164 8.20 18.36 20.11
C THR A 164 7.30 19.31 20.91
N ALA A 165 7.51 19.37 22.22
CA ALA A 165 6.74 20.23 23.13
C ALA A 165 6.75 21.75 22.77
N GLY A 166 7.59 22.18 21.83
CA GLY A 166 7.60 23.52 21.25
C GLY A 166 6.67 23.69 20.04
N GLU A 167 6.36 22.61 19.32
CA GLU A 167 5.29 22.55 18.32
C GLU A 167 4.09 21.88 18.99
N LYS A 168 3.19 22.67 19.58
CA LYS A 168 1.97 22.16 20.19
C LYS A 168 1.24 21.31 19.16
N VAL A 169 0.95 20.05 19.51
CA VAL A 169 -0.08 19.28 18.81
C VAL A 169 -1.35 20.12 18.95
N ALA A 170 -1.75 20.78 17.87
CA ALA A 170 -2.86 21.74 17.91
C ALA A 170 -4.23 21.05 18.11
N VAL A 171 -4.26 19.71 18.07
CA VAL A 171 -5.47 18.89 18.15
C VAL A 171 -5.77 18.55 19.61
N THR A 172 -6.98 18.86 20.06
CA THR A 172 -7.48 18.58 21.41
C THR A 172 -8.72 17.69 21.36
N PHE A 173 -9.30 17.35 22.50
CA PHE A 173 -10.56 16.60 22.56
C PHE A 173 -11.76 17.34 21.96
N ASP A 174 -11.68 18.66 21.81
CA ASP A 174 -12.72 19.46 21.14
C ASP A 174 -12.74 19.23 19.62
N ASP A 175 -11.62 18.79 19.05
CA ASP A 175 -11.52 18.43 17.63
C ASP A 175 -11.96 16.97 17.35
N VAL A 176 -12.15 16.18 18.39
CA VAL A 176 -12.61 14.79 18.32
C VAL A 176 -14.09 14.75 18.68
N ALA A 177 -14.95 14.69 17.68
CA ALA A 177 -16.39 14.59 17.88
C ALA A 177 -16.79 13.16 18.31
N GLY A 178 -17.69 13.04 19.27
CA GLY A 178 -18.14 11.75 19.82
C GLY A 178 -17.08 11.04 20.68
N MET A 179 -17.21 9.72 20.80
CA MET A 179 -16.29 8.84 21.54
C MET A 179 -16.14 9.21 23.03
N GLU A 180 -17.19 9.67 23.68
CA GLU A 180 -17.11 10.18 25.07
C GLU A 180 -16.58 9.13 26.05
N ASN A 181 -16.97 7.84 25.89
CA ASN A 181 -16.46 6.75 26.73
C ASN A 181 -14.95 6.56 26.56
N SER A 182 -14.48 6.51 25.31
CA SER A 182 -13.05 6.36 25.01
C SER A 182 -12.23 7.56 25.49
N LYS A 183 -12.78 8.78 25.40
CA LYS A 183 -12.15 9.99 25.97
C LYS A 183 -12.04 9.90 27.49
N LEU A 184 -13.08 9.41 28.17
CA LEU A 184 -13.10 9.22 29.62
C LEU A 184 -12.02 8.23 30.06
N GLU A 185 -11.90 7.09 29.37
CA GLU A 185 -10.86 6.10 29.67
C GLU A 185 -9.44 6.66 29.49
N LEU A 186 -9.24 7.49 28.45
CA LEU A 186 -7.95 8.09 28.16
C LEU A 186 -7.63 9.30 29.06
N LYS A 187 -8.63 9.88 29.70
CA LYS A 187 -8.44 11.02 30.62
C LYS A 187 -7.53 10.67 31.80
N GLU A 188 -7.60 9.43 32.31
CA GLU A 188 -6.70 8.97 33.37
C GLU A 188 -5.23 9.04 32.95
N ILE A 189 -4.93 8.79 31.68
CA ILE A 189 -3.58 8.86 31.11
C ILE A 189 -3.12 10.31 31.03
N ILE A 190 -4.02 11.20 30.60
CA ILE A 190 -3.73 12.65 30.54
C ILE A 190 -3.43 13.18 31.95
N ASP A 191 -4.25 12.82 32.93
CA ASP A 191 -4.08 13.25 34.31
C ASP A 191 -2.75 12.74 34.90
N TYR A 192 -2.34 11.50 34.56
CA TYR A 192 -1.02 10.99 34.93
C TYR A 192 0.12 11.76 34.29
N LEU A 193 0.06 11.99 32.96
CA LEU A 193 1.12 12.71 32.24
C LEU A 193 1.25 14.16 32.72
N ARG A 194 0.13 14.78 33.14
CA ARG A 194 0.14 16.13 33.75
C ARG A 194 0.66 16.17 35.16
N ASN A 195 0.33 15.15 35.99
CA ASN A 195 0.60 15.13 37.42
C ASN A 195 1.10 13.75 37.93
N PRO A 196 2.26 13.26 37.47
CA PRO A 196 2.73 11.91 37.79
C PRO A 196 2.97 11.67 39.28
N GLY A 197 3.40 12.69 40.02
CA GLY A 197 3.66 12.61 41.45
C GLY A 197 2.43 12.30 42.32
N GLN A 198 1.22 12.59 41.84
CA GLN A 198 -0.01 12.31 42.55
C GLN A 198 -0.33 10.81 42.59
N PHE A 199 -0.11 10.13 41.46
CA PHE A 199 -0.33 8.68 41.34
C PHE A 199 0.76 7.89 42.10
N GLN A 200 2.00 8.36 42.04
CA GLN A 200 3.13 7.71 42.73
C GLN A 200 2.98 7.69 44.27
N ARG A 201 2.42 8.76 44.86
CA ARG A 201 2.23 8.87 46.32
C ARG A 201 1.23 7.83 46.85
N ILE A 202 0.23 7.45 46.07
CA ILE A 202 -0.81 6.48 46.45
C ILE A 202 -0.39 5.05 46.08
N GLY A 203 0.70 4.87 45.32
CA GLY A 203 1.16 3.55 44.85
C GLY A 203 0.38 3.04 43.63
N GLY A 204 -0.41 3.90 42.99
CA GLY A 204 -1.14 3.58 41.76
C GLY A 204 -0.18 3.27 40.62
N LYS A 205 -0.44 2.19 39.90
CA LYS A 205 0.29 1.83 38.66
C LYS A 205 -0.53 2.27 37.47
N VAL A 206 0.00 3.21 36.69
CA VAL A 206 -0.61 3.60 35.45
C VAL A 206 -0.23 2.61 34.34
N PRO A 207 -1.14 2.31 33.40
CA PRO A 207 -0.84 1.44 32.28
C PRO A 207 0.30 2.04 31.45
N LYS A 208 1.31 1.24 31.14
CA LYS A 208 2.43 1.64 30.29
C LYS A 208 2.03 1.69 28.81
N GLY A 209 1.10 0.88 28.42
CA GLY A 209 0.62 0.77 27.07
C GLY A 209 -0.90 0.65 26.97
N VAL A 210 -1.48 1.36 26.00
CA VAL A 210 -2.90 1.30 25.68
C VAL A 210 -3.07 0.93 24.22
N LEU A 211 -3.92 -0.04 23.98
CA LEU A 211 -4.28 -0.49 22.66
C LEU A 211 -5.64 0.09 22.24
N LEU A 212 -5.65 0.92 21.21
CA LEU A 212 -6.86 1.43 20.58
C LEU A 212 -7.34 0.43 19.52
N VAL A 213 -8.49 -0.17 19.76
CA VAL A 213 -9.07 -1.21 18.90
C VAL A 213 -10.33 -0.68 18.24
N GLY A 214 -10.52 -0.92 16.95
CA GLY A 214 -11.77 -0.54 16.28
C GLY A 214 -11.68 -0.58 14.76
N PRO A 215 -12.81 -0.44 14.06
CA PRO A 215 -12.84 -0.42 12.59
C PRO A 215 -11.96 0.67 11.99
N PRO A 216 -11.52 0.54 10.73
CA PRO A 216 -10.80 1.60 10.03
C PRO A 216 -11.68 2.85 9.91
N GLY A 217 -11.06 4.03 9.90
CA GLY A 217 -11.77 5.30 9.72
C GLY A 217 -12.51 5.84 10.96
N THR A 218 -12.46 5.15 12.11
CA THR A 218 -13.14 5.59 13.35
C THR A 218 -12.40 6.68 14.12
N GLY A 219 -11.22 7.15 13.67
CA GLY A 219 -10.51 8.28 14.29
C GLY A 219 -9.48 7.90 15.35
N LYS A 220 -9.01 6.63 15.41
CA LYS A 220 -7.99 6.17 16.37
C LYS A 220 -6.72 7.03 16.41
N THR A 221 -6.18 7.35 15.26
CA THR A 221 -4.99 8.20 15.10
C THR A 221 -5.26 9.65 15.53
N LEU A 222 -6.46 10.16 15.25
CA LEU A 222 -6.88 11.50 15.67
C LEU A 222 -7.02 11.58 17.18
N LEU A 223 -7.64 10.56 17.80
CA LEU A 223 -7.80 10.46 19.25
C LEU A 223 -6.44 10.39 19.98
N ALA A 224 -5.48 9.60 19.46
CA ALA A 224 -4.13 9.53 20.01
C ALA A 224 -3.40 10.89 19.98
N ARG A 225 -3.57 11.65 18.90
CA ARG A 225 -3.06 13.02 18.80
C ARG A 225 -3.74 13.97 19.79
N ALA A 226 -5.06 13.85 19.94
CA ALA A 226 -5.81 14.67 20.86
C ALA A 226 -5.40 14.42 22.31
N VAL A 227 -5.10 13.17 22.70
CA VAL A 227 -4.56 12.84 24.03
C VAL A 227 -3.24 13.56 24.28
N ALA A 228 -2.33 13.58 23.30
CA ALA A 228 -1.05 14.27 23.44
C ALA A 228 -1.20 15.79 23.52
N GLY A 229 -2.08 16.37 22.70
CA GLY A 229 -2.39 17.80 22.72
C GLY A 229 -3.04 18.22 24.03
N GLU A 230 -3.99 17.43 24.51
CA GLU A 230 -4.65 17.65 25.79
C GLU A 230 -3.70 17.53 26.98
N ALA A 231 -2.80 16.54 26.94
CA ALA A 231 -1.76 16.39 27.96
C ALA A 231 -0.65 17.45 27.85
N GLY A 232 -0.46 18.09 26.70
CA GLY A 232 0.60 19.07 26.44
C GLY A 232 2.01 18.47 26.39
N VAL A 233 2.13 17.17 26.02
CA VAL A 233 3.38 16.41 26.01
C VAL A 233 3.91 16.17 24.59
N ALA A 234 5.18 15.77 24.50
CA ALA A 234 5.80 15.40 23.23
C ALA A 234 5.12 14.16 22.62
N PHE A 235 4.90 14.16 21.30
CA PHE A 235 4.21 13.10 20.57
C PHE A 235 5.09 12.54 19.45
N PHE A 236 5.36 11.23 19.51
CA PHE A 236 6.14 10.50 18.54
C PHE A 236 5.22 9.52 17.81
N SER A 237 4.94 9.76 16.54
CA SER A 237 4.03 8.92 15.75
C SER A 237 4.78 8.16 14.66
N ILE A 238 4.50 6.86 14.55
CA ILE A 238 5.04 5.99 13.53
C ILE A 238 3.98 4.95 13.11
N SER A 239 3.96 4.54 11.84
CA SER A 239 3.24 3.34 11.43
C SER A 239 4.12 2.10 11.63
N ALA A 240 3.57 1.02 12.17
CA ALA A 240 4.29 -0.22 12.38
C ALA A 240 4.84 -0.81 11.06
N SER A 241 4.20 -0.51 9.93
CA SER A 241 4.70 -0.87 8.60
C SER A 241 6.08 -0.29 8.28
N GLN A 242 6.45 0.86 8.88
CA GLN A 242 7.77 1.50 8.69
C GLN A 242 8.91 0.77 9.43
N PHE A 243 8.58 -0.18 10.29
CA PHE A 243 9.58 -1.04 10.92
C PHE A 243 9.95 -2.24 10.04
N ILE A 244 9.17 -2.55 9.01
CA ILE A 244 9.42 -3.68 8.11
C ILE A 244 10.33 -3.21 6.98
N GLU A 245 11.53 -3.75 6.94
CA GLU A 245 12.53 -3.43 5.91
C GLU A 245 13.10 -4.73 5.30
N MET A 246 13.78 -4.61 4.16
CA MET A 246 14.41 -5.77 3.52
C MET A 246 15.70 -6.25 4.25
N PHE A 247 16.26 -5.40 5.12
CA PHE A 247 17.53 -5.70 5.82
C PHE A 247 17.26 -6.05 7.28
N VAL A 248 17.69 -7.23 7.68
CA VAL A 248 17.54 -7.76 9.05
C VAL A 248 18.19 -6.81 10.07
N GLY A 249 17.44 -6.49 11.13
CA GLY A 249 17.90 -5.67 12.25
C GLY A 249 17.66 -4.17 12.12
N VAL A 250 17.26 -3.66 10.96
CA VAL A 250 16.95 -2.22 10.78
C VAL A 250 15.68 -1.85 11.54
N GLY A 251 14.64 -2.67 11.46
CA GLY A 251 13.39 -2.47 12.20
C GLY A 251 13.60 -2.41 13.71
N ALA A 252 14.35 -3.36 14.26
CA ALA A 252 14.69 -3.38 15.69
C ALA A 252 15.50 -2.14 16.11
N SER A 253 16.41 -1.65 15.27
CA SER A 253 17.16 -0.41 15.54
C SER A 253 16.26 0.83 15.57
N ARG A 254 15.28 0.91 14.65
CA ARG A 254 14.30 2.01 14.62
C ARG A 254 13.40 2.04 15.85
N VAL A 255 12.96 0.85 16.31
CA VAL A 255 12.21 0.73 17.56
C VAL A 255 13.03 1.30 18.72
N ARG A 256 14.28 0.85 18.88
CA ARG A 256 15.17 1.35 19.95
C ARG A 256 15.39 2.86 19.86
N ASP A 257 15.62 3.40 18.68
CA ASP A 257 15.82 4.83 18.45
C ASP A 257 14.57 5.65 18.83
N LEU A 258 13.37 5.17 18.43
CA LEU A 258 12.10 5.78 18.78
C LEU A 258 11.91 5.87 20.30
N PHE A 259 12.11 4.75 21.02
CA PHE A 259 11.96 4.70 22.48
C PHE A 259 13.02 5.56 23.19
N THR A 260 14.26 5.54 22.70
CA THR A 260 15.34 6.39 23.25
C THR A 260 15.01 7.88 23.10
N ASN A 261 14.45 8.29 21.96
CA ASN A 261 14.10 9.69 21.71
C ASN A 261 12.89 10.11 22.57
N ALA A 262 11.90 9.23 22.72
CA ALA A 262 10.75 9.50 23.57
C ALA A 262 11.14 9.62 25.06
N LYS A 263 12.03 8.76 25.56
CA LYS A 263 12.56 8.84 26.94
C LYS A 263 13.32 10.14 27.19
N LYS A 264 14.08 10.63 26.20
CA LYS A 264 14.79 11.94 26.32
C LYS A 264 13.85 13.14 26.35
N ALA A 265 12.65 12.99 25.77
CA ALA A 265 11.66 14.05 25.69
C ALA A 265 10.50 13.85 26.70
N ALA A 266 10.69 13.00 27.71
CA ALA A 266 9.67 12.74 28.71
C ALA A 266 9.29 14.02 29.50
N PRO A 267 7.99 14.24 29.83
CA PRO A 267 6.86 13.35 29.57
C PRO A 267 6.47 13.29 28.09
N SER A 268 6.20 12.08 27.56
CA SER A 268 5.95 11.90 26.15
C SER A 268 5.00 10.74 25.85
N ILE A 269 4.40 10.76 24.66
CA ILE A 269 3.57 9.68 24.12
C ILE A 269 4.24 9.13 22.86
N ILE A 270 4.39 7.80 22.80
CA ILE A 270 4.72 7.06 21.59
C ILE A 270 3.40 6.53 21.01
N PHE A 271 3.12 6.82 19.74
CA PHE A 271 1.98 6.27 19.04
C PHE A 271 2.44 5.37 17.89
N ILE A 272 2.00 4.12 17.94
CA ILE A 272 2.29 3.09 16.93
C ILE A 272 0.99 2.75 16.22
N ASP A 273 0.83 3.23 14.98
CA ASP A 273 -0.33 2.92 14.16
C ASP A 273 -0.17 1.59 13.43
N GLU A 274 -1.27 0.94 13.08
CA GLU A 274 -1.29 -0.34 12.36
C GLU A 274 -0.42 -1.42 13.02
N LEU A 275 -0.52 -1.57 14.34
CA LEU A 275 0.32 -2.50 15.12
C LEU A 275 0.30 -3.93 14.57
N ASP A 276 -0.79 -4.35 13.95
CA ASP A 276 -0.98 -5.66 13.32
C ASP A 276 0.00 -5.93 12.15
N ALA A 277 0.64 -4.90 11.59
CA ALA A 277 1.68 -5.09 10.58
C ALA A 277 2.92 -5.84 11.13
N VAL A 278 3.30 -5.57 12.38
CA VAL A 278 4.46 -6.18 13.07
C VAL A 278 4.04 -7.17 14.13
N GLY A 279 2.93 -6.88 14.82
CA GLY A 279 2.46 -7.61 16.01
C GLY A 279 1.72 -8.93 15.72
N ARG A 280 1.77 -9.48 14.52
CA ARG A 280 1.01 -10.68 14.14
C ARG A 280 1.55 -11.93 14.81
N SER A 281 0.64 -12.79 15.31
CA SER A 281 0.97 -14.09 15.89
C SER A 281 1.72 -15.01 14.92
N ARG A 282 2.57 -15.89 15.48
CA ARG A 282 3.40 -16.83 14.74
C ARG A 282 2.55 -17.79 13.92
N GLY A 283 2.52 -17.65 12.61
CA GLY A 283 1.88 -18.58 11.69
C GLY A 283 2.93 -19.36 10.92
N ALA A 284 2.63 -20.61 10.57
CA ALA A 284 3.48 -21.47 9.75
C ALA A 284 3.56 -20.94 8.30
N GLY A 285 4.37 -19.90 8.06
CA GLY A 285 4.66 -19.35 6.74
C GLY A 285 6.14 -19.46 6.43
N PHE A 286 6.49 -20.13 5.34
CA PHE A 286 7.85 -20.21 4.82
C PHE A 286 8.18 -18.91 4.05
N GLY A 287 9.11 -18.07 4.57
CA GLY A 287 9.62 -16.90 3.82
C GLY A 287 10.48 -15.97 4.66
N GLY A 288 11.59 -15.47 4.15
CA GLY A 288 12.62 -14.66 4.83
C GLY A 288 12.18 -13.28 5.38
N GLY A 289 10.92 -12.87 5.21
CA GLY A 289 10.36 -11.68 5.84
C GLY A 289 9.79 -11.91 7.24
N HIS A 290 9.76 -13.17 7.72
CA HIS A 290 9.25 -13.50 9.07
C HIS A 290 10.27 -13.20 10.16
N ASP A 291 11.55 -13.47 9.92
CA ASP A 291 12.62 -13.31 10.92
C ASP A 291 12.79 -11.83 11.32
N GLU A 292 12.66 -10.91 10.38
CA GLU A 292 12.77 -9.48 10.69
C GLU A 292 11.59 -8.95 11.51
N ARG A 293 10.37 -9.37 11.15
CA ARG A 293 9.16 -9.00 11.92
C ARG A 293 9.25 -9.52 13.34
N GLU A 294 9.67 -10.78 13.52
CA GLU A 294 9.82 -11.39 14.83
C GLU A 294 10.91 -10.69 15.65
N GLN A 295 12.05 -10.34 15.03
CA GLN A 295 13.11 -9.59 15.70
C GLN A 295 12.63 -8.20 16.12
N THR A 296 11.87 -7.52 15.26
CA THR A 296 11.30 -6.20 15.54
C THR A 296 10.26 -6.26 16.66
N LEU A 297 9.38 -7.27 16.62
CA LEU A 297 8.41 -7.52 17.69
C LEU A 297 9.10 -7.78 19.03
N ASN A 298 10.11 -8.65 19.05
CA ASN A 298 10.87 -8.95 20.25
C ASN A 298 11.59 -7.71 20.81
N GLN A 299 12.10 -6.83 19.93
CA GLN A 299 12.67 -5.55 20.35
C GLN A 299 11.61 -4.63 20.95
N LEU A 300 10.41 -4.53 20.34
CA LEU A 300 9.30 -3.76 20.88
C LEU A 300 8.91 -4.25 22.28
N LEU A 301 8.75 -5.55 22.45
CA LEU A 301 8.46 -6.18 23.73
C LEU A 301 9.54 -5.88 24.77
N SER A 302 10.81 -5.95 24.37
CA SER A 302 11.95 -5.66 25.25
C SER A 302 11.98 -4.19 25.69
N GLU A 303 11.70 -3.24 24.78
CA GLU A 303 11.64 -1.82 25.11
C GLU A 303 10.49 -1.50 26.08
N MET A 304 9.31 -2.14 25.87
CA MET A 304 8.15 -1.98 26.76
C MET A 304 8.40 -2.58 28.15
N ASP A 305 9.05 -3.74 28.23
CA ASP A 305 9.41 -4.36 29.52
C ASP A 305 10.51 -3.55 30.25
N GLY A 306 11.38 -2.87 29.48
CA GLY A 306 12.50 -2.08 29.97
C GLY A 306 12.14 -0.68 30.48
N PHE A 307 10.86 -0.31 30.57
CA PHE A 307 10.45 0.94 31.21
C PHE A 307 10.66 0.91 32.72
N ASP A 308 11.42 1.84 33.23
CA ASP A 308 11.52 2.09 34.67
C ASP A 308 10.21 2.68 35.21
N ARG A 309 9.97 2.48 36.52
CA ARG A 309 8.75 2.97 37.19
C ARG A 309 8.61 4.49 37.21
N HIS A 310 9.67 5.22 36.87
CA HIS A 310 9.75 6.68 36.89
C HIS A 310 9.81 7.30 35.49
N GLU A 311 9.81 6.47 34.45
CA GLU A 311 9.80 6.99 33.07
C GLU A 311 8.37 7.42 32.70
N GLU A 312 8.20 8.72 32.46
CA GLU A 312 6.92 9.35 32.13
C GLU A 312 6.65 9.22 30.62
N VAL A 313 6.68 7.99 30.11
CA VAL A 313 6.41 7.66 28.71
C VAL A 313 5.25 6.68 28.66
N VAL A 314 4.24 7.02 27.84
CA VAL A 314 3.09 6.14 27.57
C VAL A 314 3.11 5.71 26.12
N VAL A 315 2.88 4.43 25.86
CA VAL A 315 2.78 3.87 24.52
C VAL A 315 1.31 3.70 24.15
N LEU A 316 0.84 4.43 23.16
CA LEU A 316 -0.46 4.17 22.52
C LEU A 316 -0.23 3.36 21.25
N ALA A 317 -1.02 2.34 21.00
CA ALA A 317 -1.01 1.63 19.73
C ALA A 317 -2.41 1.54 19.15
N ALA A 318 -2.53 1.49 17.83
CA ALA A 318 -3.81 1.31 17.16
C ALA A 318 -3.78 0.07 16.26
N THR A 319 -4.89 -0.66 16.24
CA THR A 319 -5.09 -1.79 15.32
C THR A 319 -6.55 -1.88 14.87
N ASN A 320 -6.74 -2.34 13.65
CA ASN A 320 -8.06 -2.72 13.14
C ASN A 320 -8.34 -4.22 13.34
N ARG A 321 -7.32 -4.99 13.72
CA ARG A 321 -7.38 -6.46 13.81
C ARG A 321 -6.74 -6.99 15.09
N PRO A 322 -7.43 -6.86 16.22
CA PRO A 322 -6.91 -7.38 17.50
C PRO A 322 -6.76 -8.90 17.50
N ASP A 323 -7.54 -9.61 16.66
CA ASP A 323 -7.56 -11.05 16.50
C ASP A 323 -6.25 -11.67 16.01
N VAL A 324 -5.45 -10.90 15.27
CA VAL A 324 -4.19 -11.38 14.69
C VAL A 324 -2.97 -11.07 15.57
N LEU A 325 -3.12 -10.27 16.63
CA LEU A 325 -2.00 -9.85 17.46
C LEU A 325 -1.43 -11.01 18.28
N ASP A 326 -0.11 -10.98 18.45
CA ASP A 326 0.59 -11.92 19.35
C ASP A 326 0.13 -11.70 20.80
N PRO A 327 -0.35 -12.74 21.50
CA PRO A 327 -0.78 -12.63 22.89
C PRO A 327 0.29 -12.06 23.83
N ALA A 328 1.56 -12.14 23.46
CA ALA A 328 2.66 -11.54 24.22
C ALA A 328 2.55 -10.02 24.33
N LEU A 329 1.98 -9.33 23.32
CA LEU A 329 1.74 -7.89 23.35
C LEU A 329 0.68 -7.49 24.39
N LEU A 330 -0.28 -8.38 24.64
CA LEU A 330 -1.45 -8.12 25.48
C LEU A 330 -1.22 -8.50 26.97
N ARG A 331 0.00 -8.91 27.32
CA ARG A 331 0.35 -9.28 28.71
C ARG A 331 0.45 -8.03 29.60
N PRO A 332 0.12 -8.17 30.90
CA PRO A 332 0.29 -7.08 31.86
C PRO A 332 1.69 -6.47 31.84
N GLY A 333 1.76 -5.13 31.87
CA GLY A 333 3.00 -4.37 31.74
C GLY A 333 3.38 -3.97 30.32
N ARG A 334 2.57 -4.37 29.32
CA ARG A 334 2.69 -4.01 27.91
C ARG A 334 1.43 -3.26 27.46
N PHE A 335 0.65 -3.79 26.53
CA PHE A 335 -0.66 -3.22 26.19
C PHE A 335 -1.73 -3.86 27.08
N ASP A 336 -1.75 -3.46 28.33
CA ASP A 336 -2.63 -4.03 29.35
C ASP A 336 -4.00 -3.34 29.46
N ARG A 337 -4.16 -2.18 28.81
CA ARG A 337 -5.45 -1.51 28.65
C ARG A 337 -5.88 -1.50 27.19
N HIS A 338 -7.13 -1.91 26.95
CA HIS A 338 -7.74 -1.92 25.64
C HIS A 338 -8.89 -0.93 25.63
N VAL A 339 -8.83 0.05 24.74
CA VAL A 339 -9.90 1.02 24.52
C VAL A 339 -10.55 0.70 23.17
N VAL A 340 -11.81 0.31 23.22
CA VAL A 340 -12.58 -0.04 22.03
C VAL A 340 -13.21 1.23 21.46
N ILE A 341 -12.94 1.50 20.19
CA ILE A 341 -13.50 2.62 19.46
C ILE A 341 -14.48 2.05 18.45
N GLU A 342 -15.74 2.17 18.76
CA GLU A 342 -16.84 1.69 17.94
C GLU A 342 -17.15 2.64 16.77
N ARG A 343 -18.02 2.22 15.87
CA ARG A 343 -18.61 3.13 14.88
C ARG A 343 -19.49 4.15 15.59
N PRO A 344 -19.50 5.41 15.13
CA PRO A 344 -20.31 6.44 15.77
C PRO A 344 -21.82 6.16 15.60
N ASP A 345 -22.58 6.40 16.63
CA ASP A 345 -24.04 6.46 16.55
C ASP A 345 -24.50 7.72 15.78
N TRP A 346 -25.80 7.87 15.50
CA TRP A 346 -26.29 8.99 14.72
C TRP A 346 -26.01 10.35 15.37
N ARG A 347 -25.99 10.44 16.70
CA ARG A 347 -25.69 11.68 17.44
C ARG A 347 -24.21 12.04 17.32
N ASP A 348 -23.36 11.06 17.39
CA ASP A 348 -21.93 11.27 17.20
C ASP A 348 -21.61 11.55 15.72
N ARG A 349 -22.32 10.92 14.76
CA ARG A 349 -22.21 11.27 13.33
C ARG A 349 -22.63 12.72 13.07
N GLU A 350 -23.67 13.21 13.71
CA GLU A 350 -24.07 14.62 13.62
C GLU A 350 -22.94 15.55 14.09
N LYS A 351 -22.34 15.28 15.26
CA LYS A 351 -21.20 16.06 15.79
C LYS A 351 -19.99 16.00 14.84
N ILE A 352 -19.69 14.83 14.26
CA ILE A 352 -18.63 14.66 13.28
C ILE A 352 -18.91 15.49 12.03
N LEU A 353 -20.12 15.44 11.50
CA LEU A 353 -20.53 16.28 10.36
C LEU A 353 -20.37 17.78 10.68
N GLN A 354 -20.78 18.21 11.88
CA GLN A 354 -20.62 19.60 12.33
C GLN A 354 -19.14 20.04 12.33
N VAL A 355 -18.20 19.15 12.63
CA VAL A 355 -16.76 19.46 12.55
C VAL A 355 -16.30 19.60 11.10
N HIS A 356 -16.70 18.68 10.21
CA HIS A 356 -16.23 18.69 8.82
C HIS A 356 -16.84 19.83 8.00
N VAL A 357 -18.11 20.19 8.23
CA VAL A 357 -18.77 21.27 7.51
C VAL A 357 -18.25 22.68 7.86
N ARG A 358 -17.52 22.84 8.97
CA ARG A 358 -16.88 24.15 9.32
C ARG A 358 -15.93 24.66 8.24
N ARG A 359 -15.42 23.78 7.38
CA ARG A 359 -14.43 24.09 6.34
C ARG A 359 -15.03 24.38 4.98
N ILE A 360 -16.35 24.26 4.82
CA ILE A 360 -17.07 24.46 3.57
C ILE A 360 -18.15 25.54 3.70
N ALA A 361 -18.51 26.16 2.59
CA ALA A 361 -19.67 27.04 2.54
C ALA A 361 -20.94 26.18 2.50
N LEU A 362 -21.63 26.06 3.63
CA LEU A 362 -22.87 25.31 3.77
C LEU A 362 -24.08 26.26 3.67
N ASP A 363 -25.15 25.83 3.02
CA ASP A 363 -26.38 26.61 2.95
C ASP A 363 -27.07 26.65 4.32
N LYS A 364 -27.79 27.75 4.54
CA LYS A 364 -28.52 27.98 5.81
C LYS A 364 -29.79 27.13 5.83
N GLY A 365 -29.98 26.34 6.90
CA GLY A 365 -31.22 25.58 7.13
C GLY A 365 -31.07 24.07 6.85
N ILE A 366 -29.85 23.57 6.56
CA ILE A 366 -29.64 22.15 6.44
C ILE A 366 -29.62 21.51 7.83
N ASP A 367 -30.49 20.53 8.05
CA ASP A 367 -30.49 19.72 9.26
C ASP A 367 -29.51 18.57 9.14
N LEU A 368 -28.35 18.71 9.80
CA LEU A 368 -27.30 17.67 9.80
C LEU A 368 -27.74 16.40 10.55
N ALA A 369 -28.74 16.49 11.43
CA ALA A 369 -29.28 15.32 12.11
C ALA A 369 -30.00 14.38 11.13
N VAL A 370 -30.67 14.91 10.11
CA VAL A 370 -31.30 14.11 9.04
C VAL A 370 -30.22 13.36 8.27
N ILE A 371 -29.15 14.05 7.87
CA ILE A 371 -28.02 13.44 7.18
C ILE A 371 -27.36 12.37 8.05
N ALA A 372 -27.16 12.65 9.35
CA ALA A 372 -26.56 11.71 10.29
C ALA A 372 -27.39 10.44 10.47
N ARG A 373 -28.73 10.55 10.56
CA ARG A 373 -29.64 9.39 10.59
C ARG A 373 -29.59 8.62 9.27
N GLY A 374 -29.52 9.34 8.15
CA GLY A 374 -29.43 8.76 6.80
C GLY A 374 -28.10 8.09 6.46
N THR A 375 -27.12 8.05 7.38
CA THR A 375 -25.79 7.47 7.17
C THR A 375 -25.43 6.37 8.19
N PRO A 376 -26.30 5.35 8.41
CA PRO A 376 -26.04 4.31 9.39
C PRO A 376 -24.77 3.54 9.07
N GLY A 377 -23.95 3.27 10.11
CA GLY A 377 -22.71 2.50 9.97
C GLY A 377 -21.54 3.23 9.32
N MET A 378 -21.69 4.48 8.88
CA MET A 378 -20.58 5.29 8.40
C MET A 378 -19.62 5.67 9.52
N THR A 379 -18.33 5.64 9.22
CA THR A 379 -17.25 6.07 10.10
C THR A 379 -16.96 7.56 9.95
N GLY A 380 -16.10 8.12 10.80
CA GLY A 380 -15.67 9.52 10.67
C GLY A 380 -15.03 9.84 9.32
N ALA A 381 -14.24 8.90 8.77
CA ALA A 381 -13.63 9.07 7.46
C ALA A 381 -14.66 9.02 6.31
N ASP A 382 -15.70 8.17 6.43
CA ASP A 382 -16.77 8.11 5.44
C ASP A 382 -17.57 9.43 5.44
N LEU A 383 -17.82 10.01 6.62
CA LEU A 383 -18.52 11.30 6.76
C LEU A 383 -17.67 12.47 6.25
N GLU A 384 -16.35 12.45 6.46
CA GLU A 384 -15.42 13.42 5.86
C GLU A 384 -15.49 13.35 4.33
N ASN A 385 -15.47 12.13 3.79
CA ASN A 385 -15.58 11.89 2.36
C ASN A 385 -16.93 12.37 1.81
N LEU A 386 -18.04 12.15 2.54
CA LEU A 386 -19.37 12.62 2.18
C LEU A 386 -19.41 14.15 2.03
N VAL A 387 -18.88 14.87 3.01
CA VAL A 387 -18.83 16.33 2.99
C VAL A 387 -17.95 16.84 1.84
N ASN A 388 -16.82 16.17 1.59
CA ASN A 388 -15.93 16.51 0.49
C ASN A 388 -16.57 16.25 -0.88
N GLU A 389 -17.25 15.12 -1.07
CA GLU A 389 -17.97 14.79 -2.31
C GLU A 389 -19.12 15.79 -2.57
N ALA A 390 -19.86 16.19 -1.54
CA ALA A 390 -20.89 17.21 -1.66
C ALA A 390 -20.32 18.56 -2.09
N ALA A 391 -19.15 18.95 -1.56
CA ALA A 391 -18.46 20.18 -1.96
C ALA A 391 -17.97 20.11 -3.42
N ILE A 392 -17.49 18.94 -3.87
CA ILE A 392 -17.09 18.71 -5.27
C ILE A 392 -18.30 18.82 -6.20
N LEU A 393 -19.46 18.25 -5.82
CA LEU A 393 -20.69 18.34 -6.60
C LEU A 393 -21.16 19.79 -6.71
N ALA A 394 -21.23 20.53 -5.60
CA ALA A 394 -21.57 21.95 -5.59
C ALA A 394 -20.62 22.77 -6.49
N SER A 395 -19.33 22.50 -6.44
CA SER A 395 -18.34 23.16 -7.29
C SER A 395 -18.55 22.88 -8.78
N ARG A 396 -18.92 21.66 -9.16
CA ARG A 396 -19.23 21.31 -10.56
C ARG A 396 -20.48 21.99 -11.08
N GLU A 397 -21.45 22.21 -10.21
CA GLU A 397 -22.69 22.92 -10.54
C GLU A 397 -22.54 24.45 -10.44
N ASN A 398 -21.34 24.97 -10.13
CA ASN A 398 -21.03 26.38 -9.88
C ASN A 398 -21.93 27.00 -8.79
N ALA A 399 -22.34 26.22 -7.80
CA ALA A 399 -23.14 26.68 -6.68
C ALA A 399 -22.28 27.50 -5.69
N ALA A 400 -22.87 28.50 -5.07
CA ALA A 400 -22.19 29.36 -4.07
C ALA A 400 -21.99 28.64 -2.72
N SER A 401 -22.80 27.63 -2.43
CA SER A 401 -22.79 26.86 -1.18
C SER A 401 -23.23 25.42 -1.41
N VAL A 402 -22.86 24.54 -0.49
CA VAL A 402 -23.32 23.15 -0.48
C VAL A 402 -24.75 23.13 0.06
N THR A 403 -25.68 22.58 -0.72
CA THR A 403 -27.08 22.41 -0.36
C THR A 403 -27.36 21.02 0.21
N GLY A 404 -28.54 20.79 0.80
CA GLY A 404 -28.99 19.47 1.23
C GLY A 404 -29.03 18.45 0.08
N GLU A 405 -29.40 18.90 -1.13
CA GLU A 405 -29.41 18.07 -2.33
C GLU A 405 -28.00 17.57 -2.70
N HIS A 406 -26.97 18.41 -2.58
CA HIS A 406 -25.58 17.99 -2.81
C HIS A 406 -25.14 16.93 -1.80
N LEU A 407 -25.55 17.06 -0.53
CA LEU A 407 -25.25 16.06 0.51
C LEU A 407 -25.98 14.73 0.25
N GLU A 408 -27.23 14.77 -0.17
CA GLU A 408 -28.00 13.58 -0.56
C GLU A 408 -27.39 12.89 -1.79
N LYS A 409 -27.07 13.63 -2.85
CA LYS A 409 -26.38 13.10 -4.04
C LYS A 409 -25.01 12.49 -3.68
N ALA A 410 -24.27 13.12 -2.79
CA ALA A 410 -22.98 12.61 -2.31
C ALA A 410 -23.16 11.30 -1.51
N LYS A 411 -24.18 11.26 -0.64
CA LYS A 411 -24.54 10.05 0.11
C LYS A 411 -24.88 8.89 -0.84
N ASP A 412 -25.74 9.15 -1.80
CA ASP A 412 -26.13 8.16 -2.81
C ASP A 412 -24.92 7.64 -3.59
N LYS A 413 -24.02 8.54 -4.00
CA LYS A 413 -22.78 8.17 -4.69
C LYS A 413 -21.86 7.29 -3.85
N ILE A 414 -21.78 7.52 -2.54
CA ILE A 414 -20.94 6.72 -1.64
C ILE A 414 -21.57 5.36 -1.35
N LEU A 415 -22.90 5.31 -1.11
CA LEU A 415 -23.60 4.09 -0.74
C LEU A 415 -23.83 3.16 -1.94
N MET A 416 -24.21 3.73 -3.08
CA MET A 416 -24.66 2.99 -4.26
C MET A 416 -23.64 3.01 -5.41
N GLY A 417 -22.64 3.90 -5.35
CA GLY A 417 -21.72 4.18 -6.46
C GLY A 417 -22.23 5.30 -7.36
N GLY A 418 -21.37 5.76 -8.28
CA GLY A 418 -21.76 6.82 -9.23
C GLY A 418 -22.85 6.36 -10.20
N GLU A 419 -23.72 7.28 -10.60
CA GLU A 419 -24.68 7.06 -11.67
C GLU A 419 -23.99 6.62 -12.97
N ARG A 420 -24.55 5.61 -13.62
CA ARG A 420 -24.06 5.09 -14.90
C ARG A 420 -25.03 5.48 -16.01
N LYS A 421 -24.55 6.28 -16.94
CA LYS A 421 -25.30 6.56 -18.18
C LYS A 421 -25.24 5.33 -19.10
N MET A 422 -26.15 4.42 -18.91
CA MET A 422 -26.33 3.24 -19.77
C MET A 422 -27.62 3.39 -20.58
N PHE A 423 -27.61 2.92 -21.80
CA PHE A 423 -28.83 2.74 -22.55
C PHE A 423 -29.49 1.44 -22.06
N ILE A 424 -30.63 1.56 -21.43
CA ILE A 424 -31.44 0.42 -20.98
C ILE A 424 -32.62 0.33 -21.93
N SER A 425 -32.91 -0.87 -22.44
CA SER A 425 -34.10 -1.07 -23.28
C SER A 425 -35.38 -0.83 -22.48
N PRO A 426 -36.48 -0.38 -23.10
CA PRO A 426 -37.75 -0.21 -22.41
C PRO A 426 -38.21 -1.47 -21.67
N GLU A 427 -37.89 -2.63 -22.20
CA GLU A 427 -38.25 -3.94 -21.60
C GLU A 427 -37.41 -4.18 -20.33
N GLU A 428 -36.11 -3.96 -20.35
CA GLU A 428 -35.26 -4.07 -19.17
C GLU A 428 -35.61 -3.02 -18.11
N LYS A 429 -35.94 -1.78 -18.52
CA LYS A 429 -36.44 -0.74 -17.63
C LYS A 429 -37.70 -1.17 -16.90
N ARG A 430 -38.63 -1.83 -17.63
CA ARG A 430 -39.85 -2.38 -17.06
C ARG A 430 -39.57 -3.51 -16.07
N ILE A 431 -38.70 -4.46 -16.42
CA ILE A 431 -38.30 -5.54 -15.51
C ILE A 431 -37.71 -4.98 -14.22
N THR A 432 -36.77 -4.04 -14.33
CA THR A 432 -36.16 -3.40 -13.17
C THR A 432 -37.19 -2.65 -12.33
N ALA A 433 -38.13 -1.93 -12.95
CA ALA A 433 -39.17 -1.22 -12.23
C ALA A 433 -40.06 -2.16 -11.40
N TYR A 434 -40.49 -3.29 -11.96
CA TYR A 434 -41.24 -4.30 -11.22
C TYR A 434 -40.39 -4.96 -10.10
N HIS A 435 -39.12 -5.20 -10.35
CA HIS A 435 -38.20 -5.74 -9.35
C HIS A 435 -38.11 -4.82 -8.13
N GLU A 436 -37.81 -3.53 -8.32
CA GLU A 436 -37.72 -2.55 -7.25
C GLU A 436 -39.07 -2.26 -6.59
N ALA A 437 -40.14 -2.22 -7.38
CA ALA A 437 -41.50 -2.10 -6.84
C ALA A 437 -41.85 -3.28 -5.94
N GLY A 438 -41.38 -4.49 -6.27
CA GLY A 438 -41.56 -5.70 -5.45
C GLY A 438 -40.92 -5.55 -4.07
N HIS A 439 -39.65 -5.16 -4.00
CA HIS A 439 -38.98 -4.88 -2.74
C HIS A 439 -39.70 -3.79 -1.93
N THR A 440 -40.04 -2.71 -2.59
CA THR A 440 -40.70 -1.53 -2.01
C THR A 440 -42.05 -1.88 -1.41
N LEU A 441 -42.91 -2.57 -2.16
CA LEU A 441 -44.25 -2.91 -1.71
C LEU A 441 -44.23 -3.90 -0.53
N VAL A 442 -43.36 -4.93 -0.59
CA VAL A 442 -43.19 -5.86 0.52
C VAL A 442 -42.68 -5.12 1.77
N ALA A 443 -41.67 -4.26 1.62
CA ALA A 443 -41.14 -3.48 2.73
C ALA A 443 -42.20 -2.58 3.38
N LYS A 444 -43.08 -1.97 2.58
CA LYS A 444 -44.10 -1.05 3.09
C LYS A 444 -45.26 -1.76 3.78
N LEU A 445 -45.68 -2.91 3.24
CA LEU A 445 -46.85 -3.64 3.79
C LEU A 445 -46.49 -4.56 4.94
N LEU A 446 -45.22 -4.91 5.13
CA LEU A 446 -44.77 -5.79 6.20
C LEU A 446 -44.46 -4.97 7.46
N PRO A 447 -45.25 -5.07 8.54
CA PRO A 447 -45.08 -4.24 9.72
C PRO A 447 -43.75 -4.49 10.44
N GLY A 448 -43.05 -3.43 10.81
CA GLY A 448 -41.78 -3.46 11.56
C GLY A 448 -40.54 -3.72 10.70
N THR A 449 -40.63 -3.44 9.40
CA THR A 449 -39.50 -3.21 8.49
C THR A 449 -38.99 -1.79 8.65
N ASP A 450 -37.79 -1.52 8.14
CA ASP A 450 -37.25 -0.17 8.12
C ASP A 450 -38.00 0.68 7.07
N PRO A 451 -38.23 1.97 7.32
CA PRO A 451 -38.91 2.85 6.37
C PRO A 451 -38.12 2.97 5.05
N ILE A 452 -38.88 3.14 3.97
CA ILE A 452 -38.30 3.38 2.66
C ILE A 452 -37.85 4.84 2.59
N HIS A 453 -36.60 5.03 2.24
CA HIS A 453 -36.04 6.36 2.01
C HIS A 453 -36.17 6.76 0.54
N LYS A 454 -35.77 5.86 -0.37
CA LYS A 454 -35.71 6.11 -1.81
C LYS A 454 -35.74 4.82 -2.59
N VAL A 455 -36.40 4.86 -3.73
CA VAL A 455 -36.40 3.79 -4.73
C VAL A 455 -35.99 4.37 -6.07
N THR A 456 -35.07 3.74 -6.78
CA THR A 456 -34.60 4.23 -8.07
C THR A 456 -34.33 3.07 -9.03
N ILE A 457 -34.64 3.31 -10.30
CA ILE A 457 -34.27 2.42 -11.40
C ILE A 457 -33.15 3.01 -12.27
N ILE A 458 -32.54 4.11 -11.81
CA ILE A 458 -31.32 4.63 -12.42
C ILE A 458 -30.16 3.73 -12.03
N PRO A 459 -29.34 3.24 -12.97
CA PRO A 459 -28.23 2.38 -12.64
C PRO A 459 -27.15 3.09 -11.81
N HIS A 460 -26.79 2.46 -10.69
CA HIS A 460 -25.73 2.92 -9.82
C HIS A 460 -24.69 1.80 -9.59
N GLY A 461 -23.43 2.10 -9.78
CA GLY A 461 -22.37 1.11 -9.57
C GLY A 461 -22.60 -0.16 -10.39
N MET A 462 -22.88 -1.29 -9.73
CA MET A 462 -23.20 -2.58 -10.39
C MET A 462 -24.69 -2.93 -10.39
N ALA A 463 -25.55 -2.16 -9.72
CA ALA A 463 -26.98 -2.37 -9.65
C ALA A 463 -27.70 -1.60 -10.75
N LEU A 464 -28.78 -2.20 -11.30
CA LEU A 464 -29.65 -1.57 -12.30
C LEU A 464 -30.75 -0.73 -11.64
N GLY A 465 -31.11 -1.04 -10.37
CA GLY A 465 -32.00 -0.31 -9.51
C GLY A 465 -31.61 -0.51 -8.06
N VAL A 466 -32.16 0.26 -7.16
CA VAL A 466 -31.91 0.17 -5.71
C VAL A 466 -33.14 0.63 -4.93
N THR A 467 -33.60 -0.19 -3.99
CA THR A 467 -34.55 0.16 -2.96
C THR A 467 -33.81 0.40 -1.65
N GLN A 468 -33.74 1.67 -1.22
CA GLN A 468 -33.02 2.06 -0.02
C GLN A 468 -33.96 2.17 1.17
N GLN A 469 -33.71 1.35 2.19
CA GLN A 469 -34.35 1.44 3.49
C GLN A 469 -33.37 2.04 4.50
N LEU A 470 -33.81 2.99 5.31
CA LEU A 470 -32.99 3.59 6.36
C LEU A 470 -33.66 3.32 7.71
N PRO A 471 -32.94 2.72 8.68
CA PRO A 471 -33.46 2.55 10.02
C PRO A 471 -33.63 3.93 10.70
N GLU A 472 -34.69 4.09 11.47
CA GLU A 472 -34.93 5.33 12.24
C GLU A 472 -33.87 5.55 13.31
N ASP A 473 -33.37 4.46 13.92
CA ASP A 473 -32.32 4.46 14.93
C ASP A 473 -31.26 3.38 14.65
N ASP A 474 -30.04 3.59 15.16
CA ASP A 474 -28.98 2.58 15.10
C ASP A 474 -29.36 1.38 15.98
N ARG A 475 -29.42 0.18 15.38
CA ARG A 475 -29.79 -1.07 16.06
C ARG A 475 -28.55 -1.89 16.37
N TYR A 476 -28.41 -2.27 17.62
CA TYR A 476 -27.33 -3.14 18.09
C TYR A 476 -27.77 -4.61 18.22
N HIS A 477 -29.07 -4.85 18.34
CA HIS A 477 -29.67 -6.18 18.44
C HIS A 477 -30.74 -6.37 17.37
N TYR A 478 -30.64 -7.50 16.68
CA TYR A 478 -31.57 -7.86 15.62
C TYR A 478 -32.38 -9.09 16.09
N PRO A 479 -33.65 -8.96 16.44
CA PRO A 479 -34.49 -10.09 16.77
C PRO A 479 -34.75 -10.96 15.52
N GLN A 480 -34.97 -12.27 15.74
CA GLN A 480 -35.23 -13.23 14.66
C GLN A 480 -36.35 -12.76 13.74
N SER A 481 -37.45 -12.26 14.29
CA SER A 481 -38.59 -11.75 13.53
C SER A 481 -38.24 -10.60 12.58
N TYR A 482 -37.30 -9.73 12.95
CA TYR A 482 -36.82 -8.68 12.08
C TYR A 482 -35.98 -9.22 10.93
N LEU A 483 -35.09 -10.19 11.21
CA LEU A 483 -34.25 -10.81 10.17
C LEU A 483 -35.09 -11.61 9.18
N GLU A 484 -36.12 -12.32 9.65
CA GLU A 484 -37.08 -13.02 8.77
C GLU A 484 -37.78 -12.03 7.83
N LYS A 485 -38.21 -10.88 8.33
CA LYS A 485 -38.80 -9.83 7.48
C LYS A 485 -37.83 -9.30 6.44
N ARG A 486 -36.55 -9.13 6.81
CA ARG A 486 -35.52 -8.76 5.83
C ARG A 486 -35.35 -9.78 4.73
N LEU A 487 -35.46 -11.09 5.04
CA LEU A 487 -35.46 -12.12 4.00
C LEU A 487 -36.67 -11.96 3.07
N VAL A 488 -37.87 -11.67 3.62
CA VAL A 488 -39.09 -11.47 2.82
C VAL A 488 -38.97 -10.28 1.88
N VAL A 489 -38.48 -9.14 2.39
CA VAL A 489 -38.23 -7.94 1.57
C VAL A 489 -37.25 -8.24 0.44
N ALA A 490 -36.14 -8.90 0.76
CA ALA A 490 -35.11 -9.22 -0.23
C ALA A 490 -35.60 -10.22 -1.32
N MET A 491 -36.60 -11.03 -1.02
CA MET A 491 -37.23 -11.90 -2.04
C MET A 491 -38.27 -11.17 -2.90
N GLY A 492 -38.68 -9.96 -2.52
CA GLY A 492 -39.75 -9.18 -3.16
C GLY A 492 -39.53 -8.95 -4.65
N GLY A 493 -38.30 -8.53 -5.06
CA GLY A 493 -37.98 -8.27 -6.47
C GLY A 493 -38.12 -9.50 -7.34
N ARG A 494 -37.51 -10.62 -6.96
CA ARG A 494 -37.59 -11.90 -7.66
C ARG A 494 -39.03 -12.41 -7.78
N VAL A 495 -39.80 -12.30 -6.72
CA VAL A 495 -41.19 -12.72 -6.69
C VAL A 495 -42.06 -11.84 -7.61
N ALA A 496 -41.82 -10.53 -7.61
CA ALA A 496 -42.51 -9.61 -8.53
C ALA A 496 -42.25 -9.96 -10.00
N GLU A 497 -40.99 -10.23 -10.39
CA GLU A 497 -40.65 -10.68 -11.74
C GLU A 497 -41.45 -11.95 -12.12
N ARG A 498 -41.43 -12.94 -11.23
CA ARG A 498 -42.15 -14.22 -11.46
C ARG A 498 -43.66 -14.03 -11.63
N LEU A 499 -44.27 -13.19 -10.79
CA LEU A 499 -45.72 -12.91 -10.84
C LEU A 499 -46.14 -12.13 -12.08
N VAL A 500 -45.28 -11.26 -12.60
CA VAL A 500 -45.60 -10.34 -13.70
C VAL A 500 -45.24 -10.94 -15.03
N PHE A 501 -44.06 -11.50 -15.15
CA PHE A 501 -43.47 -11.98 -16.41
C PHE A 501 -43.50 -13.50 -16.54
N SER A 502 -43.87 -14.24 -15.48
CA SER A 502 -43.77 -15.70 -15.38
C SER A 502 -42.34 -16.25 -15.60
N GLU A 503 -41.36 -15.39 -15.47
CA GLU A 503 -39.93 -15.68 -15.60
C GLU A 503 -39.16 -15.01 -14.45
N VAL A 504 -37.92 -15.42 -14.28
CA VAL A 504 -37.00 -14.81 -13.33
C VAL A 504 -35.70 -14.42 -14.05
N SER A 505 -35.19 -13.27 -13.74
CA SER A 505 -33.96 -12.74 -14.35
C SER A 505 -32.72 -13.00 -13.52
N THR A 506 -31.56 -12.72 -14.10
CA THR A 506 -30.28 -12.68 -13.36
C THR A 506 -30.15 -11.48 -12.43
N GLY A 507 -31.08 -10.51 -12.51
CA GLY A 507 -31.10 -9.31 -11.67
C GLY A 507 -31.14 -9.62 -10.17
N ALA A 508 -31.86 -10.67 -9.78
CA ALA A 508 -31.99 -11.12 -8.41
C ALA A 508 -30.73 -11.82 -7.82
N GLN A 509 -29.58 -11.85 -8.53
CA GLN A 509 -28.38 -12.55 -8.05
C GLN A 509 -27.86 -11.99 -6.71
N SER A 510 -27.83 -10.69 -6.58
CA SER A 510 -27.38 -10.02 -5.34
C SER A 510 -28.29 -10.32 -4.17
N ASP A 511 -29.61 -10.31 -4.41
CA ASP A 511 -30.61 -10.58 -3.38
C ASP A 511 -30.54 -12.03 -2.91
N LEU A 512 -30.42 -12.98 -3.84
CA LEU A 512 -30.26 -14.39 -3.51
C LEU A 512 -28.98 -14.65 -2.71
N LYS A 513 -27.89 -13.97 -3.04
CA LYS A 513 -26.65 -14.05 -2.25
C LYS A 513 -26.86 -13.51 -0.84
N MET A 514 -27.44 -12.32 -0.69
CA MET A 514 -27.73 -11.69 0.59
C MET A 514 -28.67 -12.54 1.44
N VAL A 515 -29.75 -13.06 0.87
CA VAL A 515 -30.72 -13.92 1.55
C VAL A 515 -30.06 -15.21 2.05
N THR A 516 -29.21 -15.83 1.21
CA THR A 516 -28.49 -17.05 1.58
C THR A 516 -27.52 -16.81 2.73
N GLU A 517 -26.71 -15.76 2.64
CA GLU A 517 -25.76 -15.39 3.69
C GLU A 517 -26.45 -15.03 5.01
N LEU A 518 -27.58 -14.33 4.94
CA LEU A 518 -28.35 -13.96 6.12
C LEU A 518 -28.98 -15.19 6.79
N ALA A 519 -29.62 -16.07 6.00
CA ALA A 519 -30.19 -17.31 6.51
C ALA A 519 -29.12 -18.25 7.08
N GLU A 520 -27.94 -18.33 6.46
CA GLU A 520 -26.79 -19.07 6.98
C GLU A 520 -26.33 -18.53 8.35
N LYS A 521 -26.23 -17.21 8.51
CA LYS A 521 -25.90 -16.59 9.80
C LYS A 521 -26.95 -16.87 10.86
N MET A 522 -28.23 -16.79 10.50
CA MET A 522 -29.34 -17.10 11.42
C MET A 522 -29.26 -18.54 11.94
N VAL A 523 -28.97 -19.49 11.08
CA VAL A 523 -28.89 -20.91 11.44
C VAL A 523 -27.56 -21.26 12.12
N CYS A 524 -26.44 -20.84 11.52
CA CYS A 524 -25.11 -21.29 11.92
C CYS A 524 -24.44 -20.44 13.01
N GLN A 525 -24.71 -19.13 13.06
CA GLN A 525 -24.01 -18.24 14.00
C GLN A 525 -24.88 -17.83 15.19
N TRP A 526 -26.16 -17.59 14.93
CA TRP A 526 -27.06 -17.04 15.95
C TRP A 526 -28.02 -18.08 16.56
N GLY A 527 -27.97 -19.34 16.07
CA GLY A 527 -28.77 -20.44 16.64
C GLY A 527 -30.28 -20.20 16.58
N MET A 528 -30.76 -19.50 15.54
CA MET A 528 -32.17 -19.13 15.35
C MET A 528 -33.02 -20.22 14.68
N SER A 529 -32.56 -21.46 14.65
CA SER A 529 -33.33 -22.60 14.13
C SER A 529 -33.61 -23.59 15.25
N GLU A 530 -34.90 -23.88 15.49
CA GLU A 530 -35.31 -24.89 16.48
C GLU A 530 -34.83 -26.30 16.13
N LYS A 531 -34.75 -26.64 14.82
CA LYS A 531 -34.35 -27.96 14.35
C LYS A 531 -32.85 -28.22 14.45
N VAL A 532 -32.06 -27.18 14.31
CA VAL A 532 -30.60 -27.23 14.46
C VAL A 532 -30.20 -27.03 15.93
N GLY A 533 -30.94 -26.20 16.65
CA GLY A 533 -30.71 -25.88 18.06
C GLY A 533 -29.76 -24.70 18.27
N PRO A 534 -29.59 -24.26 19.54
CA PRO A 534 -28.79 -23.09 19.88
C PRO A 534 -27.29 -23.43 19.93
N MET A 535 -26.74 -23.76 18.78
CA MET A 535 -25.33 -24.10 18.56
C MET A 535 -24.73 -23.22 17.47
N THR A 536 -23.43 -22.99 17.55
CA THR A 536 -22.68 -22.29 16.50
C THR A 536 -21.88 -23.27 15.67
N PHE A 537 -21.91 -23.08 14.34
CA PHE A 537 -21.17 -23.88 13.38
C PHE A 537 -20.34 -22.98 12.49
N SER A 538 -19.04 -23.26 12.35
CA SER A 538 -18.18 -22.55 11.41
C SER A 538 -18.24 -23.25 10.04
N ARG A 539 -18.61 -22.51 8.99
CA ARG A 539 -18.54 -22.92 7.60
C ARG A 539 -17.46 -22.16 6.85
N GLY A 540 -16.22 -22.21 7.37
CA GLY A 540 -15.06 -21.54 6.78
C GLY A 540 -15.22 -20.02 6.82
N GLN A 541 -14.36 -19.35 7.56
CA GLN A 541 -14.27 -17.89 7.48
C GLN A 541 -13.60 -17.51 6.15
N GLU A 542 -14.17 -16.57 5.44
CA GLU A 542 -13.43 -15.92 4.35
C GLU A 542 -12.19 -15.27 4.93
N HIS A 543 -11.02 -15.71 4.49
CA HIS A 543 -9.79 -15.04 4.87
C HIS A 543 -9.82 -13.65 4.24
N PRO A 544 -9.84 -12.54 5.02
CA PRO A 544 -10.08 -11.19 4.50
C PRO A 544 -9.08 -10.75 3.44
N PHE A 545 -7.92 -11.43 3.34
CA PHE A 545 -6.85 -11.10 2.41
C PHE A 545 -6.75 -11.99 1.17
N LEU A 546 -7.34 -13.18 1.19
CA LEU A 546 -7.18 -14.14 0.10
C LEU A 546 -8.44 -14.29 -0.76
N GLY A 547 -9.59 -13.77 -0.30
CA GLY A 547 -10.86 -13.95 -1.01
C GLY A 547 -11.25 -15.43 -1.23
N MET A 548 -10.52 -16.35 -0.56
CA MET A 548 -10.73 -17.80 -0.66
C MET A 548 -11.19 -18.31 0.70
N LYS A 549 -12.27 -19.10 0.69
CA LYS A 549 -12.64 -19.94 1.83
C LYS A 549 -11.55 -20.99 1.96
N LEU A 550 -10.66 -20.85 2.95
CA LEU A 550 -9.78 -21.94 3.35
C LEU A 550 -10.66 -23.09 3.83
N ALA A 551 -10.36 -24.30 3.37
CA ALA A 551 -11.02 -25.50 3.86
C ALA A 551 -10.63 -25.69 5.34
N GLU A 552 -11.42 -25.11 6.25
CA GLU A 552 -11.42 -25.53 7.64
C GLU A 552 -12.03 -26.93 7.74
N GLU A 553 -11.44 -27.76 8.58
CA GLU A 553 -12.04 -29.04 8.91
C GLU A 553 -13.47 -28.80 9.42
N LYS A 554 -14.46 -29.44 8.81
CA LYS A 554 -15.84 -29.37 9.25
C LYS A 554 -15.93 -29.85 10.69
N THR A 555 -16.34 -28.98 11.58
CA THR A 555 -16.50 -29.31 13.03
C THR A 555 -17.78 -30.09 13.33
N PHE A 556 -18.54 -30.50 12.30
CA PHE A 556 -19.83 -31.15 12.43
C PHE A 556 -20.01 -32.27 11.40
N SER A 557 -20.90 -33.24 11.73
CA SER A 557 -21.18 -34.42 10.90
C SER A 557 -21.90 -34.06 9.59
N GLU A 558 -21.80 -34.92 8.57
CA GLU A 558 -22.54 -34.76 7.29
C GLU A 558 -24.07 -34.74 7.50
N ALA A 559 -24.57 -35.46 8.49
CA ALA A 559 -26.00 -35.43 8.85
C ALA A 559 -26.41 -34.05 9.38
N MET A 560 -25.55 -33.38 10.14
CA MET A 560 -25.79 -32.02 10.61
C MET A 560 -25.65 -31.01 9.46
N ALA A 561 -24.67 -31.17 8.58
CA ALA A 561 -24.53 -30.33 7.36
C ALA A 561 -25.81 -30.35 6.53
N TRP A 562 -26.34 -31.53 6.27
CA TRP A 562 -27.60 -31.70 5.53
C TRP A 562 -28.78 -31.02 6.24
N ARG A 563 -28.88 -31.14 7.59
CA ARG A 563 -29.93 -30.49 8.37
C ARG A 563 -29.82 -28.95 8.31
N ILE A 564 -28.60 -28.41 8.38
CA ILE A 564 -28.34 -26.98 8.23
C ILE A 564 -28.81 -26.50 6.84
N ASP A 565 -28.46 -27.22 5.77
CA ASP A 565 -28.88 -26.88 4.40
C ASP A 565 -30.40 -26.89 4.25
N GLN A 566 -31.08 -27.87 4.86
CA GLN A 566 -32.54 -27.93 4.86
C GLN A 566 -33.18 -26.75 5.58
N GLU A 567 -32.63 -26.34 6.72
CA GLU A 567 -33.15 -25.19 7.47
C GLU A 567 -32.89 -23.85 6.76
N ILE A 568 -31.71 -23.65 6.19
CA ILE A 568 -31.44 -22.47 5.35
C ILE A 568 -32.46 -22.39 4.20
N ALA A 569 -32.63 -23.49 3.46
CA ALA A 569 -33.62 -23.57 2.38
C ALA A 569 -35.07 -23.34 2.88
N ALA A 570 -35.39 -23.79 4.10
CA ALA A 570 -36.72 -23.59 4.67
C ALA A 570 -36.97 -22.11 5.04
N PHE A 571 -35.98 -21.40 5.59
CA PHE A 571 -36.09 -19.94 5.83
C PHE A 571 -36.35 -19.19 4.52
N ILE A 572 -35.56 -19.49 3.48
CA ILE A 572 -35.68 -18.83 2.18
C ILE A 572 -37.04 -19.10 1.51
N ARG A 573 -37.51 -20.36 1.54
CA ARG A 573 -38.81 -20.70 0.96
C ARG A 573 -39.99 -20.05 1.69
N ARG A 574 -39.95 -19.98 3.02
CA ARG A 574 -40.98 -19.26 3.80
C ARG A 574 -41.01 -17.79 3.44
N ALA A 575 -39.81 -17.17 3.32
CA ALA A 575 -39.70 -15.76 2.91
C ALA A 575 -40.24 -15.53 1.50
N GLU A 576 -39.92 -16.40 0.54
CA GLU A 576 -40.44 -16.35 -0.83
C GLU A 576 -41.95 -16.47 -0.85
N GLN A 577 -42.52 -17.46 -0.15
CA GLN A 577 -43.97 -17.66 -0.06
C GLN A 577 -44.70 -16.46 0.54
N GLN A 578 -44.16 -15.91 1.63
CA GLN A 578 -44.75 -14.72 2.27
C GLN A 578 -44.71 -13.49 1.36
N ALA A 579 -43.61 -13.28 0.63
CA ALA A 579 -43.53 -12.23 -0.38
C ALA A 579 -44.56 -12.42 -1.50
N GLU A 580 -44.75 -13.67 -1.95
CA GLU A 580 -45.76 -14.00 -2.98
C GLU A 580 -47.20 -13.74 -2.51
N GLU A 581 -47.51 -14.09 -1.28
CA GLU A 581 -48.84 -13.81 -0.69
C GLU A 581 -49.10 -12.28 -0.63
N ILE A 582 -48.10 -11.50 -0.16
CA ILE A 582 -48.23 -10.04 -0.08
C ILE A 582 -48.38 -9.40 -1.46
N LEU A 583 -47.55 -9.77 -2.43
CA LEU A 583 -47.56 -9.17 -3.76
C LEU A 583 -48.80 -9.58 -4.58
N SER A 584 -49.24 -10.84 -4.47
CA SER A 584 -50.43 -11.31 -5.15
C SER A 584 -51.69 -10.63 -4.64
N ALA A 585 -51.81 -10.44 -3.31
CA ALA A 585 -52.93 -9.72 -2.70
C ALA A 585 -52.97 -8.21 -3.04
N ASN A 586 -51.84 -7.63 -3.44
CA ASN A 586 -51.70 -6.21 -3.71
C ASN A 586 -51.20 -5.91 -5.14
N ARG A 587 -51.61 -6.73 -6.10
CA ARG A 587 -51.15 -6.65 -7.50
C ARG A 587 -51.35 -5.25 -8.11
N THR A 588 -52.49 -4.60 -7.90
CA THR A 588 -52.75 -3.26 -8.42
C THR A 588 -51.78 -2.22 -7.90
N ARG A 589 -51.43 -2.30 -6.59
CA ARG A 589 -50.43 -1.41 -6.00
C ARG A 589 -49.02 -1.66 -6.56
N LEU A 590 -48.69 -2.90 -6.85
CA LEU A 590 -47.42 -3.24 -7.50
C LEU A 590 -47.34 -2.63 -8.90
N ASP A 591 -48.42 -2.73 -9.68
CA ASP A 591 -48.46 -2.16 -11.02
C ASP A 591 -48.35 -0.63 -10.98
N LEU A 592 -49.06 0.05 -10.06
CA LEU A 592 -48.97 1.52 -9.88
C LEU A 592 -47.57 1.98 -9.52
N LEU A 593 -46.87 1.28 -8.59
CA LEU A 593 -45.49 1.59 -8.24
C LEU A 593 -44.53 1.40 -9.39
N ALA A 594 -44.68 0.30 -10.14
CA ALA A 594 -43.82 0.01 -11.27
C ALA A 594 -44.03 1.01 -12.42
N ASP A 595 -45.25 1.48 -12.66
CA ASP A 595 -45.54 2.49 -13.67
C ASP A 595 -44.97 3.85 -13.24
N ALA A 596 -45.13 4.25 -11.97
CA ALA A 596 -44.54 5.47 -11.46
C ALA A 596 -43.01 5.45 -11.54
N LEU A 597 -42.36 4.32 -11.23
CA LEU A 597 -40.91 4.17 -11.38
C LEU A 597 -40.44 4.25 -12.84
N GLN A 598 -41.24 3.76 -13.79
CA GLN A 598 -40.92 3.91 -15.22
C GLN A 598 -41.00 5.37 -15.70
N GLU A 599 -41.92 6.17 -15.14
CA GLU A 599 -42.13 7.58 -15.49
C GLU A 599 -41.17 8.51 -14.77
N GLU A 600 -41.04 8.40 -13.44
CA GLU A 600 -40.30 9.32 -12.58
C GLU A 600 -38.84 8.86 -12.34
N GLU A 601 -38.51 7.61 -12.65
CA GLU A 601 -37.22 6.91 -12.48
C GLU A 601 -36.72 6.83 -11.02
N THR A 602 -37.20 7.71 -10.14
CA THR A 602 -36.83 7.78 -8.73
C THR A 602 -38.03 8.25 -7.92
N LEU A 603 -38.36 7.52 -6.85
CA LEU A 603 -39.41 7.84 -5.90
C LEU A 603 -38.80 7.99 -4.50
N ASP A 604 -39.14 9.04 -3.78
CA ASP A 604 -38.85 9.16 -2.34
C ASP A 604 -39.91 8.41 -1.50
N GLY A 605 -39.63 8.30 -0.19
CA GLY A 605 -40.54 7.60 0.72
C GLY A 605 -41.93 8.19 0.78
N GLU A 606 -42.05 9.52 0.72
CA GLU A 606 -43.34 10.25 0.75
C GLU A 606 -44.16 9.94 -0.52
N ARG A 607 -43.50 9.95 -1.67
CA ARG A 607 -44.15 9.63 -2.95
C ARG A 607 -44.62 8.18 -3.01
N VAL A 608 -43.82 7.25 -2.45
CA VAL A 608 -44.21 5.84 -2.30
C VAL A 608 -45.45 5.73 -1.43
N ASP A 609 -45.57 6.51 -0.35
CA ASP A 609 -46.71 6.50 0.55
C ASP A 609 -47.97 7.03 -0.14
N GLU A 610 -47.87 8.08 -0.94
CA GLU A 610 -48.98 8.61 -1.73
C GLU A 610 -49.51 7.58 -2.75
N ILE A 611 -48.63 6.79 -3.39
CA ILE A 611 -49.03 5.82 -4.41
C ILE A 611 -49.67 4.57 -3.77
N ILE A 612 -49.18 4.14 -2.63
CA ILE A 612 -49.68 2.92 -1.98
C ILE A 612 -50.97 3.19 -1.19
N GLY A 613 -51.14 4.36 -0.64
CA GLY A 613 -52.33 4.81 0.15
C GLY A 613 -52.23 4.39 1.59
#